data_67dbb65b592ebce9140ea946ceeea03e
#
_entry.id   67dbb65b592ebce9140ea946ceeea03e
#
_cell.length_a   1.000
_cell.length_b   1.000
_cell.length_c   1.000
_cell.angle_alpha   90.00
_cell.angle_beta   90.00
_cell.angle_gamma   90.00
#
_symmetry.space_group_name_H-M   'P 1'
#
loop_
_entity.id
_entity.type
_entity.pdbx_description
1 polymer ?
#
loop_
_entity_poly.entity_id
_entity_poly.type
_entity_poly.pdbx_seq_one_letter_code
_entity_poly.pdbx_strand_id
1 'polypeptide(L)'
;TTDIMGPGYGHDGSRYCVISQSFDNDSIGPLTPDNYLVTADKYLIKEGSQLSFYVCAQDATWSAEHYGIAISTTGNENPEDFTMIFEETLTSKGRNSLQLQDTNRDGAKPQGAWYQKKIDLSDYAEQEIYIAFRHFNCTDQFYIDIDDIRLVNESKYRDNAPISYDIYLDDEFEANVTTNYYQHNVEGLDNTTHSTKVVANY
;
A
#
# COMPACT_ATOMS: atom_id res chain seq x y z
N THR A 1 -15.98 13.09 -4.85
CA THR A 1 -16.12 12.76 -6.29
C THR A 1 -14.91 11.97 -6.72
N THR A 2 -15.09 10.72 -7.08
CA THR A 2 -14.07 9.89 -7.72
C THR A 2 -14.05 10.25 -9.19
N ASP A 3 -13.30 11.27 -9.58
CA ASP A 3 -12.98 11.46 -10.98
C ASP A 3 -11.84 10.50 -11.34
N ILE A 4 -12.10 9.69 -12.34
CA ILE A 4 -11.13 8.76 -12.89
C ILE A 4 -10.31 9.58 -13.88
N MET A 5 -9.15 10.04 -13.45
CA MET A 5 -8.19 10.69 -14.34
C MET A 5 -7.73 9.69 -15.40
N GLY A 6 -7.44 10.18 -16.62
CA GLY A 6 -7.14 9.34 -17.77
C GLY A 6 -5.98 8.35 -17.59
N PRO A 7 -5.66 7.52 -18.58
CA PRO A 7 -4.69 6.45 -18.47
C PRO A 7 -3.32 6.96 -18.02
N GLY A 8 -2.77 6.35 -16.94
CA GLY A 8 -1.41 6.56 -16.46
C GLY A 8 -1.23 7.59 -15.35
N TYR A 9 -2.28 8.00 -14.67
CA TYR A 9 -2.18 8.83 -13.47
C TYR A 9 -2.02 8.02 -12.17
N GLY A 10 -2.33 6.72 -12.18
CA GLY A 10 -2.11 5.85 -11.03
C GLY A 10 -0.63 5.50 -10.82
N HIS A 11 -0.35 4.90 -9.66
CA HIS A 11 0.98 4.44 -9.30
C HIS A 11 1.45 3.36 -10.30
N ASP A 12 2.76 3.36 -10.61
CA ASP A 12 3.40 2.44 -11.58
C ASP A 12 2.71 2.34 -12.95
N GLY A 13 2.05 3.43 -13.38
CA GLY A 13 1.36 3.49 -14.66
C GLY A 13 0.01 2.77 -14.65
N SER A 14 -0.53 2.45 -13.49
CA SER A 14 -1.90 1.98 -13.37
C SER A 14 -2.85 2.99 -13.99
N ARG A 15 -4.00 2.49 -14.46
CA ARG A 15 -4.95 3.33 -15.20
C ARG A 15 -5.78 4.21 -14.27
N TYR A 16 -5.92 3.83 -13.02
CA TYR A 16 -6.85 4.44 -12.09
C TYR A 16 -6.21 4.63 -10.72
N CYS A 17 -6.54 5.74 -10.06
CA CYS A 17 -6.33 5.98 -8.64
C CYS A 17 -7.57 6.64 -8.05
N VAL A 18 -7.66 6.69 -6.74
CA VAL A 18 -8.66 7.51 -6.06
C VAL A 18 -8.11 8.92 -5.95
N ILE A 19 -8.94 9.92 -6.27
CA ILE A 19 -8.57 11.33 -6.18
C ILE A 19 -9.52 12.11 -5.28
N SER A 20 -8.98 13.14 -4.62
CA SER A 20 -9.75 14.16 -3.93
C SER A 20 -9.16 15.54 -4.22
N GLN A 21 -10.02 16.55 -4.30
CA GLN A 21 -9.69 17.87 -4.81
C GLN A 21 -9.60 18.91 -3.70
N SER A 22 -8.60 19.80 -3.77
CA SER A 22 -8.54 21.05 -3.03
C SER A 22 -8.56 22.30 -3.95
N PHE A 23 -8.61 22.06 -5.26
CA PHE A 23 -8.88 23.03 -6.32
C PHE A 23 -9.63 22.33 -7.45
N ASP A 24 -10.61 22.98 -8.08
CA ASP A 24 -11.38 22.35 -9.17
C ASP A 24 -10.98 22.93 -10.54
N ASN A 25 -11.34 24.16 -10.80
CA ASN A 25 -11.05 24.85 -12.06
C ASN A 25 -11.16 26.37 -11.90
N ASP A 26 -10.79 27.11 -12.93
CA ASP A 26 -10.79 28.58 -12.91
C ASP A 26 -12.17 29.20 -12.63
N SER A 27 -13.26 28.44 -12.77
CA SER A 27 -14.62 28.91 -12.51
C SER A 27 -15.09 28.69 -11.09
N ILE A 28 -14.66 27.57 -10.45
CA ILE A 28 -14.97 27.22 -9.05
C ILE A 28 -13.84 27.69 -8.13
N GLY A 29 -12.59 27.46 -8.54
CA GLY A 29 -11.40 27.94 -7.85
C GLY A 29 -11.06 27.11 -6.61
N PRO A 30 -10.54 27.78 -5.55
CA PRO A 30 -10.09 27.12 -4.32
C PRO A 30 -11.20 26.35 -3.62
N LEU A 31 -10.86 25.13 -3.19
CA LEU A 31 -11.69 24.29 -2.33
C LEU A 31 -10.97 24.07 -1.00
N THR A 32 -11.74 23.92 0.07
CA THR A 32 -11.26 23.53 1.40
C THR A 32 -11.92 22.19 1.73
N PRO A 33 -11.31 21.05 1.37
CA PRO A 33 -11.92 19.74 1.55
C PRO A 33 -12.02 19.34 3.02
N ASP A 34 -13.03 18.55 3.32
CA ASP A 34 -13.13 17.65 4.46
C ASP A 34 -13.84 16.38 3.96
N ASN A 35 -13.13 15.60 3.16
CA ASN A 35 -13.65 14.45 2.44
C ASN A 35 -13.15 13.16 3.06
N TYR A 36 -14.05 12.17 3.15
CA TYR A 36 -13.75 10.84 3.65
C TYR A 36 -13.97 9.79 2.57
N LEU A 37 -12.98 8.93 2.37
CA LEU A 37 -13.11 7.66 1.67
C LEU A 37 -13.10 6.56 2.71
N VAL A 38 -14.23 5.88 2.90
CA VAL A 38 -14.43 4.91 3.98
C VAL A 38 -14.64 3.52 3.40
N THR A 39 -14.12 2.50 4.07
CA THR A 39 -14.40 1.11 3.75
C THR A 39 -15.88 0.79 3.96
N ALA A 40 -16.49 0.04 3.03
CA ALA A 40 -17.89 -0.36 3.13
C ALA A 40 -18.13 -1.35 4.27
N ASP A 41 -17.17 -2.25 4.47
CA ASP A 41 -17.22 -3.31 5.46
C ASP A 41 -16.14 -3.14 6.51
N LYS A 42 -16.33 -3.75 7.68
CA LYS A 42 -15.31 -3.88 8.71
C LYS A 42 -14.27 -4.94 8.34
N TYR A 43 -13.05 -4.70 8.77
CA TYR A 43 -11.94 -5.64 8.66
C TYR A 43 -11.48 -6.07 10.05
N LEU A 44 -11.38 -7.38 10.26
CA LEU A 44 -10.76 -7.94 11.46
C LEU A 44 -9.25 -7.71 11.40
N ILE A 45 -8.72 -6.95 12.35
CA ILE A 45 -7.30 -6.68 12.47
C ILE A 45 -6.65 -7.77 13.29
N LYS A 46 -5.49 -8.22 12.83
CA LYS A 46 -4.64 -9.19 13.53
C LYS A 46 -3.36 -8.51 14.01
N GLU A 47 -2.70 -9.11 14.96
CA GLU A 47 -1.39 -8.63 15.39
C GLU A 47 -0.42 -8.55 14.19
N GLY A 48 0.28 -7.43 14.04
CA GLY A 48 1.16 -7.15 12.91
C GLY A 48 0.46 -6.70 11.63
N SER A 49 -0.87 -6.46 11.67
CA SER A 49 -1.57 -5.90 10.52
C SER A 49 -1.09 -4.50 10.20
N GLN A 50 -0.91 -4.21 8.91
CA GLN A 50 -0.52 -2.91 8.39
C GLN A 50 -1.45 -2.48 7.25
N LEU A 51 -1.84 -1.22 7.25
CA LEU A 51 -2.42 -0.57 6.09
C LEU A 51 -1.28 -0.06 5.20
N SER A 52 -1.17 -0.56 3.97
CA SER A 52 -0.20 -0.09 2.98
C SER A 52 -0.93 0.58 1.83
N PHE A 53 -0.41 1.70 1.35
CA PHE A 53 -0.93 2.42 0.19
C PHE A 53 0.14 3.31 -0.42
N TYR A 54 -0.12 3.80 -1.63
CA TYR A 54 0.66 4.86 -2.24
C TYR A 54 -0.14 6.15 -2.28
N VAL A 55 0.54 7.27 -2.07
CA VAL A 55 -0.07 8.61 -2.07
C VAL A 55 0.82 9.58 -2.84
N CYS A 56 0.18 10.48 -3.58
CA CYS A 56 0.84 11.50 -4.39
C CYS A 56 0.06 12.81 -4.33
N ALA A 57 0.75 13.94 -4.23
CA ALA A 57 0.16 15.21 -4.66
C ALA A 57 0.30 15.28 -6.18
N GLN A 58 -0.79 15.35 -6.91
CA GLN A 58 -0.79 15.25 -8.37
C GLN A 58 0.04 16.34 -9.05
N ASP A 59 0.04 17.55 -8.52
CA ASP A 59 0.87 18.66 -8.99
C ASP A 59 2.05 18.90 -8.05
N ALA A 60 3.26 18.82 -8.56
CA ALA A 60 4.49 19.05 -7.78
C ALA A 60 4.66 20.49 -7.29
N THR A 61 4.02 21.46 -7.92
CA THR A 61 4.07 22.88 -7.55
C THR A 61 3.09 23.20 -6.42
N TRP A 62 1.90 22.55 -6.49
CA TRP A 62 0.79 22.69 -5.53
C TRP A 62 0.65 21.40 -4.73
N SER A 63 1.68 21.06 -3.96
CA SER A 63 1.84 19.74 -3.37
C SER A 63 1.47 19.66 -1.89
N ALA A 64 1.04 20.75 -1.27
CA ALA A 64 0.76 20.78 0.16
C ALA A 64 -0.65 20.24 0.50
N GLU A 65 -1.00 19.12 -0.12
CA GLU A 65 -2.21 18.38 0.22
C GLU A 65 -2.06 17.74 1.60
N HIS A 66 -3.06 17.91 2.46
CA HIS A 66 -3.06 17.36 3.81
C HIS A 66 -4.10 16.23 3.92
N TYR A 67 -3.66 15.09 4.43
CA TYR A 67 -4.52 13.94 4.59
C TYR A 67 -4.19 13.14 5.84
N GLY A 68 -5.08 12.24 6.19
CA GLY A 68 -4.85 11.31 7.30
C GLY A 68 -5.61 10.01 7.16
N ILE A 69 -5.29 9.10 8.07
CA ILE A 69 -5.95 7.80 8.26
C ILE A 69 -6.72 7.86 9.57
N ALA A 70 -7.98 7.50 9.51
CA ALA A 70 -8.85 7.43 10.68
C ALA A 70 -9.51 6.06 10.80
N ILE A 71 -9.78 5.64 12.02
CA ILE A 71 -10.33 4.32 12.35
C ILE A 71 -11.62 4.49 13.13
N SER A 72 -12.63 3.67 12.81
CA SER A 72 -13.84 3.52 13.60
C SER A 72 -14.07 2.05 13.97
N THR A 73 -14.44 1.80 15.21
CA THR A 73 -14.88 0.47 15.69
C THR A 73 -16.43 0.38 15.76
N THR A 74 -17.12 1.49 15.56
CA THR A 74 -18.59 1.62 15.71
C THR A 74 -19.30 1.67 14.35
N GLY A 75 -19.31 2.81 13.69
CA GLY A 75 -20.01 3.08 12.44
C GLY A 75 -19.09 3.60 11.34
N ASN A 76 -19.62 3.74 10.14
CA ASN A 76 -18.92 4.27 8.98
C ASN A 76 -19.63 5.44 8.29
N GLU A 77 -20.70 5.94 8.88
CA GLU A 77 -21.53 7.00 8.28
C GLU A 77 -21.24 8.40 8.85
N ASN A 78 -20.81 8.48 10.12
CA ASN A 78 -20.61 9.76 10.79
C ASN A 78 -19.12 10.04 11.01
N PRO A 79 -18.62 11.25 10.67
CA PRO A 79 -17.23 11.62 10.92
C PRO A 79 -16.78 11.51 12.39
N GLU A 80 -17.70 11.73 13.34
CA GLU A 80 -17.44 11.61 14.78
C GLU A 80 -17.19 10.19 15.28
N ASP A 81 -17.53 9.17 14.48
CA ASP A 81 -17.20 7.78 14.78
C ASP A 81 -15.71 7.48 14.58
N PHE A 82 -15.00 8.35 13.86
CA PHE A 82 -13.62 8.11 13.43
C PHE A 82 -12.60 8.83 14.32
N THR A 83 -11.57 8.10 14.72
CA THR A 83 -10.40 8.61 15.42
C THR A 83 -9.21 8.66 14.47
N MET A 84 -8.58 9.83 14.33
CA MET A 84 -7.34 9.98 13.53
C MET A 84 -6.20 9.23 14.20
N ILE A 85 -5.49 8.40 13.43
CA ILE A 85 -4.30 7.66 13.86
C ILE A 85 -3.04 8.08 13.14
N PHE A 86 -3.18 8.76 12.01
CA PHE A 86 -2.07 9.27 11.20
C PHE A 86 -2.53 10.49 10.42
N GLU A 87 -1.68 11.49 10.31
CA GLU A 87 -1.89 12.63 9.40
C GLU A 87 -0.56 13.22 8.94
N GLU A 88 -0.53 13.76 7.73
CA GLU A 88 0.62 14.50 7.20
C GLU A 88 0.21 15.47 6.09
N THR A 89 1.05 16.47 5.88
CA THR A 89 1.01 17.32 4.67
C THR A 89 2.05 16.83 3.68
N LEU A 90 1.64 16.55 2.45
CA LEU A 90 2.54 16.15 1.39
C LEU A 90 3.49 17.27 0.99
N THR A 91 4.67 16.90 0.56
CA THR A 91 5.65 17.82 -0.02
C THR A 91 6.21 17.17 -1.28
N SER A 92 6.32 17.91 -2.38
CA SER A 92 6.77 17.38 -3.68
C SER A 92 8.25 17.00 -3.74
N LYS A 93 8.92 16.87 -2.61
CA LYS A 93 10.35 16.57 -2.57
C LYS A 93 10.60 15.14 -3.05
N GLY A 94 11.14 14.99 -4.25
CA GLY A 94 11.74 13.72 -4.59
C GLY A 94 11.72 13.23 -6.02
N ARG A 95 11.01 13.84 -6.96
CA ARG A 95 11.34 13.55 -8.36
C ARG A 95 12.57 14.35 -8.75
N ASN A 96 13.67 13.64 -9.05
CA ASN A 96 14.82 14.24 -9.70
C ASN A 96 14.38 14.76 -11.08
N SER A 97 15.09 15.76 -11.60
CA SER A 97 14.77 16.44 -12.87
C SER A 97 14.64 15.50 -14.09
N LEU A 98 15.10 14.27 -14.00
CA LEU A 98 14.97 13.25 -15.06
C LEU A 98 13.57 12.61 -15.09
N GLN A 99 12.88 12.57 -13.96
CA GLN A 99 11.48 12.08 -13.87
C GLN A 99 10.45 13.17 -14.19
N LEU A 100 10.86 14.43 -14.16
CA LEU A 100 10.04 15.58 -14.60
C LEU A 100 9.95 15.71 -16.14
N GLN A 101 10.69 14.89 -16.90
CA GLN A 101 10.71 14.94 -18.37
C GLN A 101 9.59 14.15 -19.04
N ASP A 102 8.70 13.52 -18.32
CA ASP A 102 7.48 12.93 -18.90
C ASP A 102 6.41 14.01 -19.14
N THR A 103 6.85 15.14 -19.70
CA THR A 103 6.03 16.29 -20.08
C THR A 103 5.24 16.05 -21.39
N ASN A 104 5.28 14.85 -21.94
CA ASN A 104 4.66 14.53 -23.23
C ASN A 104 3.19 14.13 -23.13
N ARG A 105 2.54 14.42 -22.01
CA ARG A 105 1.09 14.31 -21.90
C ARG A 105 0.46 15.68 -21.86
N ASP A 106 0.01 16.14 -23.01
CA ASP A 106 -0.98 17.20 -23.25
C ASP A 106 -0.89 18.46 -22.36
N GLY A 107 0.32 18.97 -22.11
CA GLY A 107 0.50 20.18 -21.28
C GLY A 107 0.24 19.91 -19.79
N ALA A 108 0.25 18.66 -19.37
CA ALA A 108 0.06 18.27 -17.98
C ALA A 108 1.11 18.93 -17.08
N LYS A 109 0.67 19.46 -15.97
CA LYS A 109 1.51 19.97 -14.89
C LYS A 109 2.45 18.87 -14.38
N PRO A 110 3.65 19.22 -13.88
CA PRO A 110 4.58 18.23 -13.39
C PRO A 110 3.94 17.41 -12.27
N GLN A 111 3.82 16.10 -12.49
CA GLN A 111 3.26 15.18 -11.51
C GLN A 111 4.16 15.10 -10.27
N GLY A 112 3.57 15.10 -9.09
CA GLY A 112 4.27 14.85 -7.83
C GLY A 112 4.84 13.44 -7.73
N ALA A 113 5.59 13.21 -6.66
CA ALA A 113 6.16 11.90 -6.38
C ALA A 113 5.14 11.02 -5.63
N TRP A 114 5.13 9.73 -5.98
CA TRP A 114 4.42 8.71 -5.22
C TRP A 114 5.23 8.28 -4.00
N TYR A 115 4.58 8.24 -2.84
CA TYR A 115 5.15 7.78 -1.58
C TYR A 115 4.40 6.56 -1.07
N GLN A 116 5.12 5.47 -0.82
CA GLN A 116 4.54 4.35 -0.09
C GLN A 116 4.39 4.71 1.38
N LYS A 117 3.22 4.45 1.93
CA LYS A 117 2.93 4.55 3.36
C LYS A 117 2.59 3.18 3.91
N LYS A 118 3.00 2.97 5.15
CA LYS A 118 2.66 1.78 5.94
C LYS A 118 2.27 2.25 7.33
N ILE A 119 1.04 2.01 7.70
CA ILE A 119 0.47 2.40 8.99
C ILE A 119 0.26 1.13 9.80
N ASP A 120 0.90 1.05 10.96
CA ASP A 120 0.72 -0.05 11.90
C ASP A 120 -0.69 0.02 12.51
N LEU A 121 -1.39 -1.10 12.51
CA LEU A 121 -2.72 -1.25 13.06
C LEU A 121 -2.74 -2.18 14.30
N SER A 122 -1.59 -2.53 14.85
CA SER A 122 -1.48 -3.49 15.96
C SER A 122 -2.28 -3.08 17.21
N ASP A 123 -2.48 -1.78 17.45
CA ASP A 123 -3.31 -1.27 18.55
C ASP A 123 -4.80 -1.68 18.43
N TYR A 124 -5.23 -2.11 17.25
CA TYR A 124 -6.57 -2.58 16.96
C TYR A 124 -6.64 -4.10 16.82
N ALA A 125 -5.60 -4.84 17.18
CA ALA A 125 -5.58 -6.30 17.08
C ALA A 125 -6.82 -6.94 17.74
N GLU A 126 -7.39 -7.95 17.07
CA GLU A 126 -8.61 -8.67 17.44
C GLU A 126 -9.90 -7.80 17.41
N GLN A 127 -9.85 -6.60 16.84
CA GLN A 127 -11.00 -5.74 16.64
C GLN A 127 -11.42 -5.70 15.17
N GLU A 128 -12.71 -5.55 14.93
CA GLU A 128 -13.25 -5.25 13.60
C GLU A 128 -13.39 -3.73 13.44
N ILE A 129 -12.72 -3.18 12.43
CA ILE A 129 -12.64 -1.73 12.21
C ILE A 129 -13.07 -1.33 10.80
N TYR A 130 -13.62 -0.12 10.67
CA TYR A 130 -13.64 0.62 9.43
C TYR A 130 -12.39 1.48 9.31
N ILE A 131 -11.90 1.65 8.10
CA ILE A 131 -10.73 2.48 7.76
C ILE A 131 -11.19 3.62 6.88
N ALA A 132 -10.79 4.84 7.22
CA ALA A 132 -11.06 6.04 6.44
C ALA A 132 -9.77 6.74 6.03
N PHE A 133 -9.72 7.18 4.77
CA PHE A 133 -8.79 8.20 4.29
C PHE A 133 -9.51 9.53 4.35
N ARG A 134 -8.97 10.50 5.05
CA ARG A 134 -9.52 11.85 5.17
C ARG A 134 -8.62 12.84 4.47
N HIS A 135 -9.17 13.63 3.55
CA HIS A 135 -8.51 14.76 2.90
C HIS A 135 -9.06 16.06 3.49
N PHE A 136 -8.23 16.83 4.21
CA PHE A 136 -8.68 17.96 5.02
C PHE A 136 -7.49 18.93 5.31
N ASN A 137 -7.73 20.01 6.03
CA ASN A 137 -6.71 20.99 6.48
C ASN A 137 -5.79 21.50 5.35
N CYS A 138 -6.27 21.53 4.13
CA CYS A 138 -5.61 22.16 3.01
C CYS A 138 -6.60 23.02 2.21
N THR A 139 -6.09 23.92 1.43
CA THR A 139 -6.87 24.80 0.57
C THR A 139 -6.01 25.21 -0.61
N ASP A 140 -6.64 25.31 -1.80
CA ASP A 140 -5.99 25.90 -2.98
C ASP A 140 -4.67 25.22 -3.35
N GLN A 141 -4.65 23.89 -3.26
CA GLN A 141 -3.59 23.06 -3.81
C GLN A 141 -4.03 22.50 -5.17
N PHE A 142 -4.15 21.19 -5.35
CA PHE A 142 -4.69 20.64 -6.58
C PHE A 142 -5.49 19.36 -6.30
N TYR A 143 -4.85 18.19 -6.42
CA TYR A 143 -5.43 16.90 -6.11
C TYR A 143 -4.49 16.04 -5.29
N ILE A 144 -5.04 15.27 -4.35
CA ILE A 144 -4.37 14.14 -3.75
C ILE A 144 -4.80 12.86 -4.47
N ASP A 145 -3.84 12.03 -4.83
CA ASP A 145 -4.04 10.74 -5.46
C ASP A 145 -3.66 9.62 -4.49
N ILE A 146 -4.49 8.58 -4.41
CA ILE A 146 -4.24 7.39 -3.56
C ILE A 146 -4.42 6.14 -4.41
N ASP A 147 -3.47 5.21 -4.31
CA ASP A 147 -3.48 3.97 -5.08
C ASP A 147 -2.90 2.79 -4.28
N ASP A 148 -3.06 1.58 -4.81
CA ASP A 148 -2.52 0.34 -4.23
C ASP A 148 -2.85 0.13 -2.75
N ILE A 149 -4.08 0.45 -2.35
CA ILE A 149 -4.54 0.29 -0.96
C ILE A 149 -4.62 -1.20 -0.63
N ARG A 150 -3.90 -1.62 0.42
CA ARG A 150 -3.84 -3.02 0.87
C ARG A 150 -3.85 -3.08 2.39
N LEU A 151 -4.68 -3.94 2.94
CA LEU A 151 -4.55 -4.40 4.31
C LEU A 151 -3.64 -5.64 4.30
N VAL A 152 -2.44 -5.49 4.85
CA VAL A 152 -1.46 -6.56 4.95
C VAL A 152 -1.51 -7.12 6.36
N ASN A 153 -2.00 -8.34 6.50
CA ASN A 153 -1.92 -9.08 7.74
C ASN A 153 -0.57 -9.80 7.78
N GLU A 154 0.48 -9.10 8.19
CA GLU A 154 1.74 -9.76 8.52
C GLU A 154 1.52 -10.50 9.82
N SER A 155 1.13 -11.77 9.73
CA SER A 155 1.11 -12.59 10.94
C SER A 155 2.52 -12.67 11.49
N LYS A 156 2.68 -12.68 12.82
CA LYS A 156 3.94 -13.00 13.52
C LYS A 156 4.54 -14.37 13.15
N TYR A 157 3.90 -15.11 12.24
CA TYR A 157 4.44 -16.32 11.64
C TYR A 157 5.72 -16.11 10.84
N ARG A 158 6.15 -14.85 10.59
CA ARG A 158 7.51 -14.61 10.07
C ARG A 158 8.59 -14.80 11.12
N ASP A 159 8.28 -14.63 12.42
CA ASP A 159 9.23 -14.97 13.49
C ASP A 159 9.38 -16.49 13.67
N ASN A 160 8.47 -17.28 13.06
CA ASN A 160 8.54 -18.72 12.95
C ASN A 160 8.78 -19.18 11.50
N ALA A 161 9.35 -18.34 10.65
CA ALA A 161 9.85 -18.84 9.38
C ALA A 161 10.95 -19.87 9.67
N PRO A 162 10.92 -21.02 9.02
CA PRO A 162 11.97 -22.00 9.20
C PRO A 162 13.33 -21.34 8.98
N ILE A 163 14.25 -21.55 9.93
CA ILE A 163 15.64 -21.06 9.81
C ILE A 163 16.43 -21.89 8.81
N SER A 164 15.98 -23.11 8.57
CA SER A 164 16.54 -24.01 7.56
C SER A 164 15.56 -25.10 7.17
N TYR A 165 15.89 -25.82 6.12
CA TYR A 165 15.14 -26.99 5.62
C TYR A 165 16.10 -28.15 5.45
N ASP A 166 15.76 -29.30 6.04
CA ASP A 166 16.44 -30.56 5.78
C ASP A 166 15.79 -31.26 4.58
N ILE A 167 16.60 -31.59 3.60
CA ILE A 167 16.21 -32.25 2.37
C ILE A 167 16.60 -33.70 2.47
N TYR A 168 15.67 -34.60 2.15
CA TYR A 168 15.88 -36.05 2.08
C TYR A 168 15.48 -36.54 0.69
N LEU A 169 16.26 -37.49 0.19
CA LEU A 169 15.95 -38.27 -1.00
C LEU A 169 15.90 -39.75 -0.59
N ASP A 170 14.78 -40.43 -0.90
CA ASP A 170 14.53 -41.83 -0.54
C ASP A 170 14.80 -42.14 0.95
N ASP A 171 14.36 -41.19 1.82
CA ASP A 171 14.56 -41.19 3.27
C ASP A 171 16.02 -40.98 3.74
N GLU A 172 16.97 -40.80 2.83
CA GLU A 172 18.34 -40.46 3.19
C GLU A 172 18.52 -38.94 3.23
N PHE A 173 19.25 -38.43 4.24
CA PHE A 173 19.55 -37.01 4.37
C PHE A 173 20.50 -36.55 3.26
N GLU A 174 20.10 -35.49 2.53
CA GLU A 174 20.86 -34.93 1.45
C GLU A 174 21.56 -33.62 1.81
N ALA A 175 20.78 -32.67 2.34
CA ALA A 175 21.29 -31.33 2.60
C ALA A 175 20.45 -30.60 3.66
N ASN A 176 21.07 -29.63 4.35
CA ASN A 176 20.39 -28.58 5.08
C ASN A 176 20.57 -27.26 4.33
N VAL A 177 19.48 -26.57 3.99
CA VAL A 177 19.50 -25.31 3.23
C VAL A 177 18.71 -24.22 3.98
N THR A 178 19.15 -22.97 3.83
CA THR A 178 18.50 -21.78 4.40
C THR A 178 17.65 -21.03 3.38
N THR A 179 17.60 -21.54 2.13
CA THR A 179 16.81 -20.96 1.03
C THR A 179 15.58 -21.82 0.79
N ASN A 180 14.54 -21.23 0.18
CA ASN A 180 13.35 -21.96 -0.28
C ASN A 180 13.57 -22.70 -1.61
N TYR A 181 14.82 -22.91 -1.98
CA TYR A 181 15.22 -23.54 -3.23
C TYR A 181 16.39 -24.50 -2.96
N TYR A 182 16.30 -25.71 -3.52
CA TYR A 182 17.34 -26.72 -3.54
C TYR A 182 17.33 -27.43 -4.89
N GLN A 183 18.49 -27.66 -5.44
CA GLN A 183 18.68 -28.39 -6.70
C GLN A 183 19.46 -29.68 -6.42
N HIS A 184 18.80 -30.80 -6.65
CA HIS A 184 19.42 -32.11 -6.53
C HIS A 184 20.16 -32.49 -7.82
N ASN A 185 21.33 -33.13 -7.68
CA ASN A 185 22.02 -33.73 -8.82
C ASN A 185 21.48 -35.15 -9.05
N VAL A 186 20.93 -35.37 -10.24
CA VAL A 186 20.34 -36.67 -10.63
C VAL A 186 21.33 -37.63 -11.29
N GLU A 187 22.64 -37.28 -11.37
CA GLU A 187 23.65 -38.19 -11.87
C GLU A 187 23.79 -39.39 -10.93
N GLY A 188 23.56 -40.59 -11.46
CA GLY A 188 23.67 -41.85 -10.72
C GLY A 188 22.38 -42.41 -10.15
N LEU A 189 21.27 -41.64 -10.26
CA LEU A 189 19.95 -42.21 -9.96
C LEU A 189 19.54 -43.20 -11.07
N ASP A 190 18.89 -44.28 -10.66
CA ASP A 190 18.30 -45.19 -11.61
C ASP A 190 16.99 -44.61 -12.17
N ASN A 191 16.36 -45.31 -13.12
CA ASN A 191 15.10 -44.89 -13.74
C ASN A 191 13.86 -45.30 -12.91
N THR A 192 13.99 -45.45 -11.62
CA THR A 192 12.88 -45.76 -10.70
C THR A 192 12.24 -44.47 -10.15
N THR A 193 11.15 -44.63 -9.42
CA THR A 193 10.51 -43.48 -8.73
C THR A 193 11.26 -43.20 -7.45
N HIS A 194 11.67 -41.95 -7.28
CA HIS A 194 12.31 -41.47 -6.09
C HIS A 194 11.34 -40.59 -5.28
N SER A 195 11.50 -40.60 -3.98
CA SER A 195 10.72 -39.75 -3.04
C SER A 195 11.56 -38.62 -2.49
N THR A 196 10.98 -37.42 -2.43
CA THR A 196 11.62 -36.26 -1.77
C THR A 196 10.81 -35.88 -0.54
N LYS A 197 11.50 -35.66 0.58
CA LYS A 197 10.94 -35.16 1.82
C LYS A 197 11.68 -33.88 2.24
N VAL A 198 10.90 -32.87 2.65
CA VAL A 198 11.44 -31.59 3.18
C VAL A 198 10.94 -31.44 4.61
N VAL A 199 11.85 -31.19 5.53
CA VAL A 199 11.55 -30.92 6.94
C VAL A 199 11.98 -29.50 7.26
N ALA A 200 11.04 -28.68 7.72
CA ALA A 200 11.30 -27.31 8.13
C ALA A 200 11.83 -27.30 9.57
N ASN A 201 12.94 -26.60 9.79
CA ASN A 201 13.57 -26.39 11.11
C ASN A 201 13.28 -24.96 11.58
N TYR A 202 12.72 -24.80 12.77
CA TYR A 202 12.30 -23.54 13.36
C TYR A 202 13.23 -23.08 14.47
#